data_e69bb58ceb666785c968dfcc95470b27
#
_entry.id   e69bb58ceb666785c968dfcc95470b27
#
_cell.length_a   1.000
_cell.length_b   1.000
_cell.length_c   1.000
_cell.angle_alpha   90.00
_cell.angle_beta   90.00
_cell.angle_gamma   90.00
#
_symmetry.space_group_name_H-M   'P 1'
#
loop_
_entity.id
_entity.type
_entity.pdbx_description
1 polymer ?
#
loop_
_entity_poly.entity_id
_entity_poly.type
_entity_poly.pdbx_seq_one_letter_code
_entity_poly.pdbx_strand_id
1 'polypeptide(L)'
;MKVKPITDRDSHILQSDGSRRHRFDVNRSAKEPLNVNDLSGRLFGGRMSSRFSGLASSFLRFSHLNDVYHQSDSRICEDEGEGSIFEATLETLGSHLEISDEDLDRIPEEGPLLVVANHPLGGLDGLALMSLILKRRSDCKLLANSILARFDAFRPFLIPVDVLGEENASTKNASALKGAINWMRNGGCLAAFPAGQVSNWRLGSRCVSDRAWNPAVAAIAKKTNASVVPVFFEGRNSAWFQGAGYLHPRLRTMLLGRELWNRRGSMIRARVGEPLAPSRVKNFSGVEELNDYLRLRVEALRGTANQPKRRIEKKTLETLAKNPLREDVAREVRNLPEEAELARKGDFVVYSTQAAKIPNIMGEIGILREMTFRDVGEGTGKSIDLDSFDDYYHQLFAWDEKARKIVGGYRLAVTEEVLREKGRQGLYVSNLFSLGKSFYKVMGP
;
A
#
# COMPACT_ATOMS: atom_id res chain seq x y z
N MET A 1 -54.99 24.35 26.87
CA MET A 1 -53.84 24.84 26.13
C MET A 1 -53.77 24.06 24.83
N LYS A 2 -54.14 24.69 23.70
CA LYS A 2 -54.29 24.04 22.39
C LYS A 2 -52.97 23.96 21.70
N VAL A 3 -52.52 22.74 21.35
CA VAL A 3 -51.34 22.50 20.49
C VAL A 3 -51.80 22.59 19.05
N LYS A 4 -51.16 23.50 18.27
CA LYS A 4 -51.36 23.62 16.83
C LYS A 4 -50.64 22.48 16.06
N PRO A 5 -51.19 21.97 14.96
CA PRO A 5 -50.53 21.01 14.11
C PRO A 5 -49.45 21.64 13.27
N ILE A 6 -48.30 20.99 13.18
CA ILE A 6 -47.17 21.34 12.32
C ILE A 6 -47.53 20.95 10.89
N THR A 7 -47.50 21.91 9.99
CA THR A 7 -47.78 21.75 8.56
C THR A 7 -46.64 21.03 7.85
N ASP A 8 -47.04 20.13 7.02
CA ASP A 8 -46.34 19.27 6.06
C ASP A 8 -45.57 20.10 5.00
N ARG A 9 -44.31 20.44 5.27
CA ARG A 9 -43.41 21.09 4.29
C ARG A 9 -41.93 20.67 4.31
N ASP A 10 -41.55 19.68 5.13
CA ASP A 10 -40.14 19.26 5.24
C ASP A 10 -39.87 17.75 4.98
N SER A 11 -40.73 17.10 4.20
CA SER A 11 -40.59 15.66 3.85
C SER A 11 -40.01 15.40 2.45
N HIS A 12 -39.19 16.30 1.90
CA HIS A 12 -38.55 16.11 0.58
C HIS A 12 -37.03 16.19 0.57
N ILE A 13 -36.37 15.57 1.55
CA ILE A 13 -34.93 15.27 1.43
C ILE A 13 -34.68 13.94 2.14
N LEU A 14 -34.75 12.86 1.40
CA LEU A 14 -34.06 11.56 1.62
C LEU A 14 -34.75 10.45 0.81
N GLN A 15 -34.74 10.60 -0.52
CA GLN A 15 -34.76 9.44 -1.41
C GLN A 15 -33.50 9.52 -2.27
N SER A 16 -32.49 8.72 -1.90
CA SER A 16 -31.32 8.47 -2.71
C SER A 16 -31.71 7.59 -3.90
N ASP A 17 -32.13 8.24 -4.97
CA ASP A 17 -32.28 7.58 -6.27
C ASP A 17 -30.90 7.39 -6.89
N GLY A 18 -30.45 6.15 -6.96
CA GLY A 18 -29.15 5.72 -7.49
C GLY A 18 -29.01 5.82 -9.01
N SER A 19 -29.70 6.74 -9.66
CA SER A 19 -29.63 6.95 -11.11
C SER A 19 -29.65 8.41 -11.53
N ARG A 20 -28.95 9.30 -10.83
CA ARG A 20 -28.67 10.63 -11.37
C ARG A 20 -27.51 10.51 -12.36
N ARG A 21 -27.83 10.15 -13.62
CA ARG A 21 -27.03 10.49 -14.79
C ARG A 21 -26.76 11.99 -14.74
N HIS A 22 -25.52 12.38 -14.45
CA HIS A 22 -25.09 13.78 -14.61
C HIS A 22 -25.20 14.10 -16.11
N ARG A 23 -26.30 14.76 -16.51
CA ARG A 23 -26.37 15.45 -17.79
C ARG A 23 -25.26 16.50 -17.78
N PHE A 24 -24.21 16.21 -18.53
CA PHE A 24 -23.14 17.18 -18.75
C PHE A 24 -23.69 18.32 -19.60
N ASP A 25 -23.63 19.54 -19.07
CA ASP A 25 -24.01 20.76 -19.77
C ASP A 25 -23.05 20.98 -20.94
N VAL A 26 -23.54 20.88 -22.17
CA VAL A 26 -22.79 21.02 -23.43
C VAL A 26 -22.22 22.44 -23.63
N ASN A 27 -22.51 23.38 -22.72
CA ASN A 27 -22.09 24.78 -22.80
C ASN A 27 -20.94 25.11 -21.85
N ARG A 28 -19.96 24.19 -21.71
CA ARG A 28 -18.74 24.48 -20.94
C ARG A 28 -17.82 25.40 -21.72
N SER A 29 -17.69 26.62 -21.22
CA SER A 29 -16.67 27.59 -21.64
C SER A 29 -15.31 26.91 -21.71
N ALA A 30 -14.66 26.96 -22.88
CA ALA A 30 -13.34 26.41 -23.17
C ALA A 30 -12.23 27.15 -22.40
N LYS A 31 -12.27 27.12 -21.06
CA LYS A 31 -11.17 27.58 -20.24
C LYS A 31 -10.11 26.50 -20.19
N GLU A 32 -8.91 26.79 -20.69
CA GLU A 32 -7.75 25.92 -20.53
C GLU A 32 -7.48 25.67 -19.02
N PRO A 33 -7.63 24.42 -18.52
CA PRO A 33 -7.43 24.11 -17.10
C PRO A 33 -6.03 24.42 -16.60
N LEU A 34 -5.02 24.22 -17.46
CA LEU A 34 -3.63 24.53 -17.16
C LEU A 34 -3.18 25.81 -17.90
N ASN A 35 -2.84 26.83 -17.13
CA ASN A 35 -2.27 28.07 -17.65
C ASN A 35 -0.99 28.42 -16.88
N VAL A 36 0.09 28.71 -17.64
CA VAL A 36 1.42 29.00 -17.05
C VAL A 36 1.38 30.23 -16.16
N ASN A 37 0.65 31.30 -16.56
CA ASN A 37 0.58 32.52 -15.78
C ASN A 37 -0.10 32.32 -14.43
N ASP A 38 -1.12 31.49 -14.38
CA ASP A 38 -1.80 31.11 -13.14
C ASP A 38 -0.90 30.30 -12.21
N LEU A 39 -0.17 29.34 -12.79
CA LEU A 39 0.76 28.49 -12.01
C LEU A 39 1.98 29.30 -11.55
N SER A 40 2.56 30.15 -12.40
CA SER A 40 3.69 30.99 -12.02
C SER A 40 3.29 32.03 -10.94
N GLY A 41 2.09 32.61 -11.06
CA GLY A 41 1.54 33.50 -10.04
C GLY A 41 1.41 32.84 -8.67
N ARG A 42 0.90 31.61 -8.62
CA ARG A 42 0.77 30.84 -7.38
C ARG A 42 2.10 30.34 -6.81
N LEU A 43 3.01 29.92 -7.69
CA LEU A 43 4.28 29.34 -7.27
C LEU A 43 5.35 30.38 -6.92
N PHE A 44 5.35 31.52 -7.61
CA PHE A 44 6.43 32.52 -7.53
C PHE A 44 5.96 33.95 -7.24
N GLY A 45 4.65 34.15 -7.11
CA GLY A 45 4.08 35.47 -6.78
C GLY A 45 4.12 36.49 -7.93
N GLY A 46 4.47 36.11 -9.15
CA GLY A 46 4.61 37.02 -10.30
C GLY A 46 4.00 36.46 -11.58
N ARG A 47 3.47 37.35 -12.43
CA ARG A 47 3.02 37.02 -13.79
C ARG A 47 4.22 37.09 -14.75
N MET A 48 4.39 36.07 -15.56
CA MET A 48 5.39 36.10 -16.65
C MET A 48 4.90 36.96 -17.80
N SER A 49 5.82 37.64 -18.51
CA SER A 49 5.46 38.35 -19.74
C SER A 49 4.91 37.40 -20.80
N SER A 50 4.06 37.90 -21.70
CA SER A 50 3.37 37.06 -22.71
C SER A 50 4.32 36.25 -23.58
N ARG A 51 5.49 36.78 -23.91
CA ARG A 51 6.52 36.06 -24.72
C ARG A 51 7.13 34.88 -23.96
N PHE A 52 7.44 35.07 -22.69
CA PHE A 52 8.01 34.00 -21.84
C PHE A 52 6.95 32.98 -21.43
N SER A 53 5.68 33.38 -21.26
CA SER A 53 4.60 32.45 -20.90
C SER A 53 4.30 31.43 -22.02
N GLY A 54 4.35 31.87 -23.29
CA GLY A 54 4.19 30.97 -24.44
C GLY A 54 5.31 29.93 -24.55
N LEU A 55 6.57 30.36 -24.40
CA LEU A 55 7.73 29.46 -24.40
C LEU A 55 7.68 28.47 -23.21
N ALA A 56 7.34 28.97 -22.03
CA ALA A 56 7.20 28.14 -20.84
C ALA A 56 6.04 27.12 -20.98
N SER A 57 4.89 27.53 -21.53
CA SER A 57 3.76 26.62 -21.79
C SER A 57 4.14 25.50 -22.74
N SER A 58 4.83 25.83 -23.85
CA SER A 58 5.33 24.85 -24.80
C SER A 58 6.36 23.90 -24.16
N PHE A 59 7.28 24.43 -23.36
CA PHE A 59 8.28 23.61 -22.64
C PHE A 59 7.64 22.69 -21.60
N LEU A 60 6.63 23.17 -20.89
CA LEU A 60 5.90 22.42 -19.85
C LEU A 60 4.80 21.51 -20.43
N ARG A 61 4.56 21.59 -21.75
CA ARG A 61 3.59 20.77 -22.46
C ARG A 61 2.12 20.93 -21.99
N PHE A 62 1.77 22.09 -21.44
CA PHE A 62 0.43 22.33 -20.88
C PHE A 62 -0.66 22.32 -21.95
N SER A 63 -0.42 22.85 -23.16
CA SER A 63 -1.37 22.74 -24.26
C SER A 63 -1.71 21.30 -24.60
N HIS A 64 -0.70 20.44 -24.72
CA HIS A 64 -0.94 19.01 -25.01
C HIS A 64 -1.72 18.31 -23.88
N LEU A 65 -1.49 18.70 -22.61
CA LEU A 65 -2.25 18.12 -21.51
C LEU A 65 -3.71 18.61 -21.48
N ASN A 66 -3.94 19.86 -21.85
CA ASN A 66 -5.30 20.37 -22.05
C ASN A 66 -6.00 19.64 -23.18
N ASP A 67 -5.29 19.39 -24.32
CA ASP A 67 -5.83 18.61 -25.44
C ASP A 67 -6.19 17.17 -25.02
N VAL A 68 -5.29 16.51 -24.28
CA VAL A 68 -5.57 15.16 -23.71
C VAL A 68 -6.81 15.18 -22.84
N TYR A 69 -6.92 16.17 -21.95
CA TYR A 69 -8.08 16.28 -21.08
C TYR A 69 -9.39 16.45 -21.89
N HIS A 70 -9.42 17.36 -22.85
CA HIS A 70 -10.61 17.58 -23.68
C HIS A 70 -10.98 16.36 -24.53
N GLN A 71 -10.00 15.67 -25.10
CA GLN A 71 -10.23 14.42 -25.82
C GLN A 71 -10.81 13.32 -24.91
N SER A 72 -10.28 13.20 -23.69
CA SER A 72 -10.76 12.21 -22.70
C SER A 72 -12.18 12.52 -22.22
N ASP A 73 -12.49 13.81 -21.97
CA ASP A 73 -13.82 14.26 -21.57
C ASP A 73 -14.85 14.03 -22.69
N SER A 74 -14.48 14.28 -23.96
CA SER A 74 -15.32 14.00 -25.11
C SER A 74 -15.61 12.51 -25.29
N ARG A 75 -14.61 11.64 -25.13
CA ARG A 75 -14.78 10.18 -25.22
C ARG A 75 -15.80 9.65 -24.21
N ILE A 76 -15.70 10.08 -22.95
CA ILE A 76 -16.68 9.66 -21.92
C ILE A 76 -18.08 10.13 -22.25
N CYS A 77 -18.22 11.29 -22.91
CA CYS A 77 -19.53 11.78 -23.37
C CYS A 77 -20.07 10.94 -24.55
N GLU A 78 -19.22 10.47 -25.46
CA GLU A 78 -19.57 9.67 -26.62
C GLU A 78 -19.91 8.22 -26.24
N ASP A 79 -19.19 7.64 -25.27
CA ASP A 79 -19.37 6.26 -24.77
C ASP A 79 -20.54 6.14 -23.77
N GLU A 80 -21.50 7.08 -23.76
CA GLU A 80 -22.68 7.12 -22.88
C GLU A 80 -22.32 7.05 -21.37
N GLY A 81 -21.08 7.41 -21.01
CA GLY A 81 -20.59 7.43 -19.64
C GLY A 81 -20.08 6.06 -19.14
N GLU A 82 -19.85 5.11 -20.04
CA GLU A 82 -19.11 3.89 -19.68
C GLU A 82 -17.62 4.20 -19.43
N GLY A 83 -17.07 3.64 -18.34
CA GLY A 83 -15.69 3.87 -17.90
C GLY A 83 -15.50 5.12 -17.03
N SER A 84 -14.28 5.35 -16.62
CA SER A 84 -13.92 6.50 -15.80
C SER A 84 -13.09 7.51 -16.58
N ILE A 85 -13.25 8.81 -16.27
CA ILE A 85 -12.41 9.87 -16.85
C ILE A 85 -10.91 9.62 -16.65
N PHE A 86 -10.53 8.91 -15.57
CA PHE A 86 -9.14 8.55 -15.29
C PHE A 86 -8.63 7.48 -16.26
N GLU A 87 -9.44 6.49 -16.57
CA GLU A 87 -9.13 5.44 -17.55
C GLU A 87 -9.06 6.01 -18.96
N ALA A 88 -10.07 6.79 -19.36
CA ALA A 88 -10.08 7.48 -20.66
C ALA A 88 -8.86 8.40 -20.85
N THR A 89 -8.41 9.07 -19.76
CA THR A 89 -7.19 9.90 -19.79
C THR A 89 -5.93 9.07 -19.96
N LEU A 90 -5.83 7.91 -19.29
CA LEU A 90 -4.69 6.99 -19.48
C LEU A 90 -4.66 6.47 -20.92
N GLU A 91 -5.78 6.05 -21.48
CA GLU A 91 -5.89 5.57 -22.86
C GLU A 91 -5.54 6.65 -23.87
N THR A 92 -6.03 7.89 -23.68
CA THR A 92 -5.69 9.03 -24.55
C THR A 92 -4.18 9.34 -24.52
N LEU A 93 -3.53 9.12 -23.36
CA LEU A 93 -2.07 9.16 -23.22
C LEU A 93 -1.38 7.92 -23.84
N GLY A 94 -2.14 6.92 -24.30
CA GLY A 94 -1.60 5.63 -24.74
C GLY A 94 -0.93 4.83 -23.62
N SER A 95 -1.23 5.15 -22.37
CA SER A 95 -0.65 4.51 -21.20
C SER A 95 -1.60 3.44 -20.65
N HIS A 96 -1.03 2.33 -20.18
CA HIS A 96 -1.81 1.18 -19.72
C HIS A 96 -1.42 0.81 -18.30
N LEU A 97 -2.44 0.47 -17.49
CA LEU A 97 -2.25 -0.05 -16.15
C LEU A 97 -2.13 -1.58 -16.20
N GLU A 98 -1.01 -2.10 -15.73
CA GLU A 98 -0.78 -3.54 -15.53
C GLU A 98 -0.99 -3.89 -14.06
N ILE A 99 -2.01 -4.72 -13.81
CA ILE A 99 -2.36 -5.23 -12.48
C ILE A 99 -2.90 -6.66 -12.63
N SER A 100 -2.67 -7.51 -11.63
CA SER A 100 -3.27 -8.84 -11.59
C SER A 100 -4.69 -8.81 -11.03
N ASP A 101 -5.53 -9.75 -11.43
CA ASP A 101 -6.88 -9.90 -10.88
C ASP A 101 -6.85 -10.16 -9.37
N GLU A 102 -5.85 -10.94 -8.89
CA GLU A 102 -5.64 -11.19 -7.46
C GLU A 102 -5.38 -9.90 -6.67
N ASP A 103 -4.60 -8.97 -7.25
CA ASP A 103 -4.33 -7.67 -6.63
C ASP A 103 -5.59 -6.79 -6.63
N LEU A 104 -6.38 -6.83 -7.70
CA LEU A 104 -7.63 -6.08 -7.80
C LEU A 104 -8.65 -6.57 -6.78
N ASP A 105 -8.75 -7.89 -6.56
CA ASP A 105 -9.67 -8.51 -5.60
C ASP A 105 -9.36 -8.16 -4.14
N ARG A 106 -8.16 -7.68 -3.83
CA ARG A 106 -7.81 -7.17 -2.50
C ARG A 106 -8.45 -5.84 -2.15
N ILE A 107 -9.09 -5.17 -3.09
CA ILE A 107 -9.79 -3.90 -2.83
C ILE A 107 -11.21 -4.20 -2.33
N PRO A 108 -11.55 -3.93 -1.05
CA PRO A 108 -12.88 -4.12 -0.52
C PRO A 108 -13.92 -3.28 -1.28
N GLU A 109 -15.03 -3.89 -1.64
CA GLU A 109 -16.11 -3.24 -2.39
C GLU A 109 -16.96 -2.31 -1.53
N GLU A 110 -17.00 -2.53 -0.21
CA GLU A 110 -17.86 -1.79 0.70
C GLU A 110 -17.13 -1.36 1.97
N GLY A 111 -17.75 -0.43 2.69
CA GLY A 111 -17.29 0.07 3.98
C GLY A 111 -16.20 1.13 3.88
N PRO A 112 -15.84 1.76 5.02
CA PRO A 112 -14.81 2.78 5.08
C PRO A 112 -13.46 2.24 4.63
N LEU A 113 -12.90 2.79 3.55
CA LEU A 113 -11.66 2.31 2.95
C LEU A 113 -10.67 3.47 2.75
N LEU A 114 -9.46 3.32 3.25
CA LEU A 114 -8.33 4.18 2.92
C LEU A 114 -7.36 3.43 2.01
N VAL A 115 -7.08 3.96 0.82
CA VAL A 115 -6.04 3.45 -0.05
C VAL A 115 -4.84 4.38 0.02
N VAL A 116 -3.66 3.84 0.35
CA VAL A 116 -2.41 4.60 0.46
C VAL A 116 -1.39 4.09 -0.54
N ALA A 117 -0.73 5.00 -1.24
CA ALA A 117 0.24 4.65 -2.26
C ALA A 117 1.54 5.49 -2.18
N ASN A 118 2.66 4.93 -2.70
CA ASN A 118 3.83 5.71 -3.06
C ASN A 118 3.56 6.55 -4.32
N HIS A 119 4.40 7.56 -4.60
CA HIS A 119 4.12 8.55 -5.64
C HIS A 119 5.31 8.77 -6.60
N PRO A 120 5.79 7.74 -7.33
CA PRO A 120 7.01 7.85 -8.14
C PRO A 120 6.85 8.59 -9.47
N LEU A 121 5.67 8.56 -10.10
CA LEU A 121 5.43 9.04 -11.47
C LEU A 121 4.61 10.34 -11.53
N GLY A 122 4.07 10.81 -10.39
CA GLY A 122 3.29 12.04 -10.32
C GLY A 122 1.89 11.90 -10.92
N GLY A 123 1.55 12.68 -11.94
CA GLY A 123 0.18 12.66 -12.51
C GLY A 123 -0.29 11.26 -12.96
N LEU A 124 0.62 10.44 -13.50
CA LEU A 124 0.28 9.07 -13.91
C LEU A 124 -0.13 8.17 -12.74
N ASP A 125 0.51 8.32 -11.56
CA ASP A 125 0.11 7.54 -10.39
C ASP A 125 -1.31 7.88 -9.95
N GLY A 126 -1.66 9.18 -10.00
CA GLY A 126 -3.01 9.65 -9.65
C GLY A 126 -4.07 9.10 -10.61
N LEU A 127 -3.80 9.14 -11.91
CA LEU A 127 -4.68 8.58 -12.94
C LEU A 127 -4.82 7.07 -12.77
N ALA A 128 -3.69 6.36 -12.60
CA ALA A 128 -3.68 4.91 -12.46
C ALA A 128 -4.35 4.45 -11.16
N LEU A 129 -4.12 5.14 -10.03
CA LEU A 129 -4.73 4.80 -8.75
C LEU A 129 -6.25 4.95 -8.80
N MET A 130 -6.74 6.03 -9.36
CA MET A 130 -8.18 6.24 -9.49
C MET A 130 -8.82 5.28 -10.49
N SER A 131 -8.20 5.05 -11.66
CA SER A 131 -8.65 4.04 -12.62
C SER A 131 -8.73 2.65 -11.99
N LEU A 132 -7.71 2.27 -11.19
CA LEU A 132 -7.67 1.01 -10.47
C LEU A 132 -8.83 0.86 -9.48
N ILE A 133 -9.02 1.87 -8.61
CA ILE A 133 -9.99 1.77 -7.52
C ILE A 133 -11.42 1.84 -8.08
N LEU A 134 -11.67 2.68 -9.08
CA LEU A 134 -13.00 2.86 -9.67
C LEU A 134 -13.54 1.60 -10.37
N LYS A 135 -12.69 0.63 -10.70
CA LYS A 135 -13.12 -0.71 -11.16
C LYS A 135 -13.87 -1.51 -10.09
N ARG A 136 -13.66 -1.18 -8.80
CA ARG A 136 -14.28 -1.89 -7.66
C ARG A 136 -15.16 -0.96 -6.80
N ARG A 137 -14.88 0.35 -6.77
CA ARG A 137 -15.48 1.34 -5.87
C ARG A 137 -15.78 2.63 -6.62
N SER A 138 -17.03 2.82 -7.02
CA SER A 138 -17.48 4.06 -7.69
C SER A 138 -17.49 5.29 -6.78
N ASP A 139 -17.44 5.09 -5.44
CA ASP A 139 -17.47 6.12 -4.42
C ASP A 139 -16.08 6.61 -3.98
N CYS A 140 -15.02 6.33 -4.74
CA CYS A 140 -13.67 6.75 -4.36
C CYS A 140 -13.42 8.23 -4.57
N LYS A 141 -12.80 8.89 -3.57
CA LYS A 141 -12.27 10.26 -3.69
C LYS A 141 -10.76 10.28 -3.45
N LEU A 142 -10.05 11.09 -4.23
CA LEU A 142 -8.61 11.28 -4.11
C LEU A 142 -8.30 12.56 -3.33
N LEU A 143 -7.47 12.43 -2.28
CA LEU A 143 -6.89 13.58 -1.60
C LEU A 143 -5.76 14.13 -2.48
N ALA A 144 -5.99 15.25 -3.15
CA ALA A 144 -5.10 15.73 -4.20
C ALA A 144 -4.89 17.26 -4.17
N ASN A 145 -3.84 17.72 -4.87
CA ASN A 145 -3.56 19.14 -5.01
C ASN A 145 -4.75 19.88 -5.64
N SER A 146 -5.11 21.03 -5.05
CA SER A 146 -6.20 21.91 -5.50
C SER A 146 -6.11 22.32 -6.98
N ILE A 147 -4.93 22.24 -7.59
CA ILE A 147 -4.74 22.51 -9.03
C ILE A 147 -5.57 21.54 -9.87
N LEU A 148 -5.70 20.25 -9.45
CA LEU A 148 -6.48 19.27 -10.19
C LEU A 148 -7.97 19.52 -10.20
N ALA A 149 -8.49 20.31 -9.24
CA ALA A 149 -9.89 20.71 -9.20
C ALA A 149 -10.28 21.71 -10.33
N ARG A 150 -9.31 22.17 -11.13
CA ARG A 150 -9.55 22.99 -12.32
C ARG A 150 -10.08 22.16 -13.51
N PHE A 151 -9.83 20.87 -13.50
CA PHE A 151 -10.37 19.93 -14.45
C PHE A 151 -11.77 19.51 -13.97
N ASP A 152 -12.79 20.03 -14.61
CA ASP A 152 -14.18 19.87 -14.14
C ASP A 152 -14.59 18.40 -14.04
N ALA A 153 -14.17 17.55 -14.98
CA ALA A 153 -14.48 16.12 -14.96
C ALA A 153 -13.81 15.36 -13.80
N PHE A 154 -12.67 15.85 -13.28
CA PHE A 154 -12.04 15.22 -12.11
C PHE A 154 -12.63 15.71 -10.78
N ARG A 155 -13.21 16.90 -10.75
CA ARG A 155 -13.69 17.57 -9.52
C ARG A 155 -14.57 16.71 -8.61
N PRO A 156 -15.53 15.91 -9.12
CA PRO A 156 -16.39 15.07 -8.27
C PRO A 156 -15.60 14.01 -7.47
N PHE A 157 -14.45 13.61 -7.98
CA PHE A 157 -13.59 12.58 -7.41
C PHE A 157 -12.47 13.13 -6.51
N LEU A 158 -12.44 14.45 -6.25
CA LEU A 158 -11.34 15.07 -5.53
C LEU A 158 -11.79 15.63 -4.17
N ILE A 159 -10.90 15.47 -3.20
CA ILE A 159 -10.88 16.30 -1.99
C ILE A 159 -9.63 17.18 -2.10
N PRO A 160 -9.78 18.46 -2.49
CA PRO A 160 -8.64 19.31 -2.79
C PRO A 160 -7.93 19.75 -1.51
N VAL A 161 -6.59 19.61 -1.51
CA VAL A 161 -5.68 20.09 -0.47
C VAL A 161 -4.68 21.07 -1.06
N ASP A 162 -4.25 22.03 -0.27
CA ASP A 162 -3.19 22.94 -0.64
C ASP A 162 -1.85 22.40 -0.13
N VAL A 163 -1.03 21.91 -1.06
CA VAL A 163 0.33 21.41 -0.78
C VAL A 163 1.41 22.45 -1.06
N LEU A 164 1.06 23.65 -1.56
CA LEU A 164 2.00 24.68 -1.96
C LEU A 164 2.22 25.75 -0.88
N GLY A 165 1.40 25.75 0.18
CA GLY A 165 1.52 26.66 1.30
C GLY A 165 1.05 28.08 0.97
N GLU A 166 -0.07 28.21 0.23
CA GLU A 166 -0.76 29.48 0.01
C GLU A 166 -1.25 30.09 1.34
N GLU A 167 -1.59 31.37 1.34
CA GLU A 167 -2.25 32.01 2.47
C GLU A 167 -3.50 31.22 2.90
N ASN A 168 -3.61 30.92 4.19
CA ASN A 168 -4.67 30.09 4.77
C ASN A 168 -4.65 28.60 4.38
N ALA A 169 -3.52 28.05 3.90
CA ALA A 169 -3.38 26.63 3.56
C ALA A 169 -3.76 25.72 4.75
N SER A 170 -3.39 26.06 5.97
CA SER A 170 -3.70 25.27 7.18
C SER A 170 -5.21 25.15 7.41
N THR A 171 -5.97 26.25 7.27
CA THR A 171 -7.42 26.27 7.47
C THR A 171 -8.14 25.53 6.34
N LYS A 172 -7.72 25.72 5.08
CA LYS A 172 -8.26 25.00 3.91
C LYS A 172 -8.03 23.51 4.05
N ASN A 173 -6.82 23.10 4.44
CA ASN A 173 -6.47 21.70 4.62
C ASN A 173 -7.21 21.07 5.81
N ALA A 174 -7.43 21.78 6.89
CA ALA A 174 -8.25 21.31 8.02
C ALA A 174 -9.70 21.02 7.58
N SER A 175 -10.30 21.91 6.76
CA SER A 175 -11.62 21.70 6.19
C SER A 175 -11.66 20.48 5.25
N ALA A 176 -10.66 20.32 4.36
CA ALA A 176 -10.54 19.18 3.46
C ALA A 176 -10.42 17.86 4.24
N LEU A 177 -9.58 17.82 5.29
CA LEU A 177 -9.43 16.65 6.14
C LEU A 177 -10.72 16.32 6.92
N LYS A 178 -11.46 17.33 7.38
CA LYS A 178 -12.77 17.11 8.00
C LYS A 178 -13.77 16.52 7.01
N GLY A 179 -13.78 17.02 5.77
CA GLY A 179 -14.58 16.46 4.67
C GLY A 179 -14.22 15.02 4.36
N ALA A 180 -12.93 14.68 4.31
CA ALA A 180 -12.43 13.32 4.12
C ALA A 180 -12.89 12.36 5.24
N ILE A 181 -12.80 12.80 6.50
CA ILE A 181 -13.27 12.02 7.65
C ILE A 181 -14.78 11.76 7.56
N ASN A 182 -15.56 12.78 7.25
CA ASN A 182 -17.02 12.63 7.12
C ASN A 182 -17.37 11.70 5.95
N TRP A 183 -16.68 11.81 4.82
CA TRP A 183 -16.86 10.91 3.67
C TRP A 183 -16.64 9.46 4.06
N MET A 184 -15.50 9.17 4.70
CA MET A 184 -15.18 7.81 5.13
C MET A 184 -16.09 7.29 6.23
N ARG A 185 -16.56 8.11 7.17
CA ARG A 185 -17.52 7.69 8.21
C ARG A 185 -18.86 7.25 7.63
N ASN A 186 -19.20 7.76 6.46
CA ASN A 186 -20.38 7.35 5.69
C ASN A 186 -20.13 6.15 4.77
N GLY A 187 -19.04 5.41 4.99
CA GLY A 187 -18.70 4.21 4.23
C GLY A 187 -17.85 4.47 2.98
N GLY A 188 -17.51 5.71 2.67
CA GLY A 188 -16.81 6.08 1.44
C GLY A 188 -15.35 5.62 1.37
N CYS A 189 -14.84 5.51 0.14
CA CYS A 189 -13.45 5.23 -0.16
C CYS A 189 -12.64 6.54 -0.29
N LEU A 190 -11.42 6.56 0.28
CA LEU A 190 -10.46 7.65 0.15
C LEU A 190 -9.12 7.11 -0.34
N ALA A 191 -8.61 7.68 -1.43
CA ALA A 191 -7.26 7.44 -1.91
C ALA A 191 -6.33 8.60 -1.53
N ALA A 192 -5.09 8.29 -1.18
CA ALA A 192 -4.10 9.30 -0.80
C ALA A 192 -2.67 8.89 -1.13
N PHE A 193 -1.85 9.89 -1.44
CA PHE A 193 -0.39 9.80 -1.49
C PHE A 193 0.18 10.49 -0.25
N PRO A 194 0.45 9.75 0.86
CA PRO A 194 0.76 10.39 2.15
C PRO A 194 2.06 11.19 2.15
N ALA A 195 2.96 10.94 1.19
CA ALA A 195 4.17 11.74 1.00
C ALA A 195 3.87 13.20 0.62
N GLY A 196 2.66 13.51 0.11
CA GLY A 196 2.23 14.83 -0.32
C GLY A 196 3.01 15.41 -1.51
N GLN A 197 4.03 14.72 -1.96
CA GLN A 197 4.91 15.11 -3.06
C GLN A 197 5.40 13.87 -3.80
N VAL A 198 5.73 14.06 -5.09
CA VAL A 198 6.32 13.00 -5.93
C VAL A 198 7.67 12.56 -5.35
N SER A 199 7.92 11.24 -5.40
CA SER A 199 9.16 10.60 -4.92
C SER A 199 10.40 11.24 -5.55
N ASN A 200 11.47 11.35 -4.79
CA ASN A 200 12.71 11.95 -5.23
C ASN A 200 13.93 11.06 -4.93
N TRP A 201 15.00 11.32 -5.68
CA TRP A 201 16.29 10.67 -5.45
C TRP A 201 16.85 11.07 -4.09
N ARG A 202 17.31 10.09 -3.32
CA ARG A 202 17.95 10.29 -2.02
C ARG A 202 19.41 9.87 -2.11
N LEU A 203 20.32 10.81 -1.83
CA LEU A 203 21.76 10.57 -1.86
C LEU A 203 22.21 9.45 -0.92
N GLY A 204 21.61 9.36 0.28
CA GLY A 204 21.97 8.36 1.30
C GLY A 204 21.61 6.93 0.94
N SER A 205 20.45 6.70 0.30
CA SER A 205 19.96 5.37 -0.09
C SER A 205 20.20 5.01 -1.55
N ARG A 206 20.70 5.96 -2.35
CA ARG A 206 20.92 5.83 -3.81
C ARG A 206 19.70 5.29 -4.56
N CYS A 207 18.51 5.60 -4.08
CA CYS A 207 17.25 5.18 -4.69
C CYS A 207 16.24 6.33 -4.72
N VAL A 208 15.24 6.19 -5.60
CA VAL A 208 14.05 7.06 -5.59
C VAL A 208 13.07 6.52 -4.56
N SER A 209 12.70 7.36 -3.61
CA SER A 209 11.75 7.01 -2.57
C SER A 209 10.93 8.23 -2.13
N ASP A 210 9.81 7.96 -1.51
CA ASP A 210 8.96 8.99 -0.92
C ASP A 210 9.68 9.73 0.20
N ARG A 211 9.29 10.98 0.41
CA ARG A 211 9.61 11.72 1.64
C ARG A 211 8.91 11.09 2.84
N ALA A 212 9.18 11.62 4.03
CA ALA A 212 8.43 11.23 5.22
C ALA A 212 6.93 11.41 4.95
N TRP A 213 6.14 10.40 5.27
CA TRP A 213 4.72 10.41 5.09
C TRP A 213 4.05 11.32 6.14
N ASN A 214 3.01 12.03 5.73
CA ASN A 214 2.25 12.88 6.63
C ASN A 214 1.32 12.03 7.52
N PRO A 215 1.46 12.08 8.85
CA PRO A 215 0.66 11.26 9.75
C PRO A 215 -0.84 11.59 9.73
N ALA A 216 -1.24 12.74 9.16
CA ALA A 216 -2.66 13.10 9.03
C ALA A 216 -3.47 12.05 8.27
N VAL A 217 -2.88 11.37 7.26
CA VAL A 217 -3.54 10.30 6.50
C VAL A 217 -3.78 9.08 7.39
N ALA A 218 -2.80 8.66 8.17
CA ALA A 218 -2.96 7.58 9.16
C ALA A 218 -3.98 7.95 10.26
N ALA A 219 -4.01 9.22 10.68
CA ALA A 219 -4.99 9.71 11.64
C ALA A 219 -6.44 9.60 11.11
N ILE A 220 -6.66 9.79 9.81
CA ILE A 220 -7.98 9.57 9.18
C ILE A 220 -8.39 8.12 9.37
N ALA A 221 -7.54 7.14 9.04
CA ALA A 221 -7.85 5.71 9.20
C ALA A 221 -8.26 5.36 10.64
N LYS A 222 -7.50 5.84 11.64
CA LYS A 222 -7.84 5.61 13.07
C LYS A 222 -9.19 6.23 13.45
N LYS A 223 -9.49 7.46 12.99
CA LYS A 223 -10.71 8.19 13.33
C LYS A 223 -11.97 7.65 12.65
N THR A 224 -11.82 6.94 11.54
CA THR A 224 -12.93 6.43 10.73
C THR A 224 -13.14 4.95 10.85
N ASN A 225 -12.28 4.25 11.61
CA ASN A 225 -12.30 2.80 11.71
C ASN A 225 -12.25 2.12 10.32
N ALA A 226 -11.43 2.66 9.43
CA ALA A 226 -11.34 2.19 8.07
C ALA A 226 -10.39 1.01 7.92
N SER A 227 -10.68 0.14 6.94
CA SER A 227 -9.68 -0.75 6.37
C SER A 227 -8.64 0.07 5.61
N VAL A 228 -7.38 -0.39 5.57
CA VAL A 228 -6.32 0.31 4.81
C VAL A 228 -5.70 -0.64 3.80
N VAL A 229 -5.72 -0.25 2.53
CA VAL A 229 -5.10 -1.00 1.42
C VAL A 229 -3.84 -0.28 0.97
N PRO A 230 -2.66 -0.94 1.05
CA PRO A 230 -1.42 -0.41 0.52
C PRO A 230 -1.30 -0.71 -0.97
N VAL A 231 -0.93 0.30 -1.76
CA VAL A 231 -0.65 0.18 -3.21
C VAL A 231 0.76 0.66 -3.51
N PHE A 232 1.48 -0.07 -4.35
CA PHE A 232 2.82 0.30 -4.78
C PHE A 232 2.86 0.45 -6.29
N PHE A 233 3.36 1.61 -6.74
CA PHE A 233 3.65 1.88 -8.15
C PHE A 233 5.14 1.73 -8.43
N GLU A 234 5.46 1.00 -9.49
CA GLU A 234 6.82 0.89 -9.99
C GLU A 234 7.19 2.11 -10.85
N GLY A 235 8.43 2.53 -10.79
CA GLY A 235 8.94 3.55 -11.68
C GLY A 235 9.68 4.69 -10.98
N ARG A 236 10.09 5.66 -11.81
CA ARG A 236 10.76 6.88 -11.37
C ARG A 236 10.67 7.94 -12.46
N ASN A 237 10.57 9.20 -12.11
CA ASN A 237 10.66 10.31 -13.06
C ASN A 237 12.08 10.53 -13.58
N SER A 238 12.20 11.34 -14.62
CA SER A 238 13.47 11.60 -15.32
C SER A 238 14.55 12.20 -14.40
N ALA A 239 15.81 12.05 -14.78
CA ALA A 239 16.93 12.66 -14.07
C ALA A 239 16.80 14.19 -13.98
N TRP A 240 16.26 14.83 -15.01
CA TRP A 240 15.98 16.27 -15.02
C TRP A 240 14.97 16.68 -13.96
N PHE A 241 13.90 15.93 -13.82
CA PHE A 241 12.90 16.15 -12.77
C PHE A 241 13.52 16.02 -11.38
N GLN A 242 14.37 15.01 -11.20
CA GLN A 242 15.07 14.80 -9.95
C GLN A 242 16.03 15.96 -9.65
N GLY A 243 16.81 16.42 -10.64
CA GLY A 243 17.76 17.54 -10.52
C GLY A 243 17.07 18.87 -10.21
N ALA A 244 15.94 19.17 -10.86
CA ALA A 244 15.18 20.39 -10.62
C ALA A 244 14.66 20.49 -9.17
N GLY A 245 14.38 19.37 -8.53
CA GLY A 245 13.98 19.30 -7.13
C GLY A 245 15.07 19.74 -6.14
N TYR A 246 16.33 19.63 -6.51
CA TYR A 246 17.46 20.14 -5.70
C TYR A 246 17.61 21.65 -5.81
N LEU A 247 17.28 22.24 -6.98
CA LEU A 247 17.34 23.68 -7.17
C LEU A 247 16.19 24.39 -6.43
N HIS A 248 14.95 23.96 -6.65
CA HIS A 248 13.79 24.50 -5.95
C HIS A 248 12.58 23.56 -6.03
N PRO A 249 11.89 23.24 -4.91
CA PRO A 249 10.75 22.33 -4.90
C PRO A 249 9.60 22.73 -5.83
N ARG A 250 9.35 24.05 -5.99
CA ARG A 250 8.28 24.59 -6.86
C ARG A 250 8.55 24.37 -8.35
N LEU A 251 9.84 24.35 -8.79
CA LEU A 251 10.22 23.99 -10.17
C LEU A 251 9.81 22.57 -10.51
N ARG A 252 9.95 21.65 -9.55
CA ARG A 252 9.52 20.26 -9.72
C ARG A 252 8.02 20.15 -9.96
N THR A 253 7.22 20.93 -9.24
CA THR A 253 5.76 20.96 -9.44
C THR A 253 5.39 21.45 -10.83
N MET A 254 6.09 22.45 -11.36
CA MET A 254 5.87 22.92 -12.74
C MET A 254 6.23 21.86 -13.77
N LEU A 255 7.28 21.09 -13.54
CA LEU A 255 7.74 20.05 -14.46
C LEU A 255 6.83 18.81 -14.49
N LEU A 256 5.89 18.65 -13.55
CA LEU A 256 4.98 17.49 -13.52
C LEU A 256 4.19 17.32 -14.83
N GLY A 257 3.74 18.42 -15.43
CA GLY A 257 3.06 18.37 -16.72
C GLY A 257 3.93 17.78 -17.82
N ARG A 258 5.19 18.25 -17.90
CA ARG A 258 6.16 17.72 -18.86
C ARG A 258 6.49 16.25 -18.60
N GLU A 259 6.67 15.85 -17.35
CA GLU A 259 6.92 14.44 -16.99
C GLU A 259 5.75 13.54 -17.37
N LEU A 260 4.51 14.00 -17.12
CA LEU A 260 3.29 13.27 -17.54
C LEU A 260 3.29 13.07 -19.06
N TRP A 261 3.53 14.11 -19.84
CA TRP A 261 3.60 14.03 -21.30
C TRP A 261 4.75 13.15 -21.80
N ASN A 262 5.92 13.24 -21.21
CA ASN A 262 7.09 12.44 -21.61
C ASN A 262 6.91 10.95 -21.32
N ARG A 263 5.97 10.60 -20.45
CA ARG A 263 5.66 9.20 -20.09
C ARG A 263 4.44 8.63 -20.78
N ARG A 264 3.87 9.36 -21.75
CA ARG A 264 2.80 8.80 -22.59
C ARG A 264 3.28 7.49 -23.24
N GLY A 265 2.36 6.55 -23.45
CA GLY A 265 2.69 5.22 -23.97
C GLY A 265 3.37 4.29 -22.96
N SER A 266 3.47 4.71 -21.68
CA SER A 266 4.11 3.88 -20.65
C SER A 266 3.16 2.83 -20.12
N MET A 267 3.71 1.66 -19.80
CA MET A 267 3.05 0.67 -18.96
C MET A 267 3.28 1.03 -17.49
N ILE A 268 2.21 1.16 -16.73
CA ILE A 268 2.22 1.49 -15.31
C ILE A 268 1.95 0.20 -14.55
N ARG A 269 2.92 -0.25 -13.78
CA ARG A 269 2.77 -1.45 -12.95
C ARG A 269 2.36 -1.04 -11.55
N ALA A 270 1.21 -1.59 -11.11
CA ALA A 270 0.72 -1.43 -9.76
C ALA A 270 0.68 -2.79 -9.04
N ARG A 271 0.83 -2.75 -7.72
CA ARG A 271 0.66 -3.89 -6.82
C ARG A 271 -0.21 -3.47 -5.67
N VAL A 272 -1.17 -4.31 -5.33
CA VAL A 272 -2.05 -4.09 -4.19
C VAL A 272 -1.72 -5.11 -3.11
N GLY A 273 -1.46 -4.64 -1.90
CA GLY A 273 -1.18 -5.51 -0.78
C GLY A 273 -2.45 -5.87 -0.01
N GLU A 274 -2.31 -6.86 0.87
CA GLU A 274 -3.41 -7.30 1.74
C GLU A 274 -3.99 -6.14 2.55
N PRO A 275 -5.32 -6.03 2.65
CA PRO A 275 -5.99 -5.04 3.47
C PRO A 275 -5.60 -5.16 4.95
N LEU A 276 -5.31 -4.05 5.59
CA LEU A 276 -5.17 -3.97 7.03
C LEU A 276 -6.56 -3.75 7.64
N ALA A 277 -7.05 -4.75 8.38
CA ALA A 277 -8.37 -4.69 8.99
C ALA A 277 -8.48 -3.55 10.03
N PRO A 278 -9.67 -2.97 10.25
CA PRO A 278 -9.90 -1.90 11.23
C PRO A 278 -9.46 -2.26 12.66
N SER A 279 -9.63 -3.52 13.06
CA SER A 279 -9.18 -4.02 14.36
C SER A 279 -7.68 -3.89 14.54
N ARG A 280 -6.91 -4.17 13.49
CA ARG A 280 -5.44 -3.99 13.51
C ARG A 280 -5.02 -2.53 13.51
N VAL A 281 -5.73 -1.67 12.77
CA VAL A 281 -5.50 -0.21 12.77
C VAL A 281 -5.66 0.38 14.17
N LYS A 282 -6.64 -0.10 14.95
CA LYS A 282 -6.87 0.34 16.34
C LYS A 282 -5.75 -0.06 17.30
N ASN A 283 -5.09 -1.19 17.07
CA ASN A 283 -4.09 -1.73 17.99
C ASN A 283 -2.78 -0.95 18.01
N PHE A 284 -2.53 -0.07 17.04
CA PHE A 284 -1.35 0.80 17.07
C PHE A 284 -1.45 1.82 18.21
N SER A 285 -0.39 2.00 19.00
CA SER A 285 -0.35 2.90 20.13
C SER A 285 -0.48 4.38 19.70
N GLY A 286 0.15 4.76 18.57
CA GLY A 286 0.19 6.10 18.04
C GLY A 286 -0.18 6.19 16.56
N VAL A 287 -0.37 7.43 16.09
CA VAL A 287 -0.60 7.72 14.66
C VAL A 287 0.70 7.58 13.88
N GLU A 288 1.82 8.00 14.45
CA GLU A 288 3.15 7.91 13.85
C GLU A 288 3.56 6.46 13.61
N GLU A 289 3.35 5.60 14.59
CA GLU A 289 3.64 4.16 14.47
C GLU A 289 2.82 3.54 13.34
N LEU A 290 1.51 3.83 13.27
CA LEU A 290 0.67 3.39 12.17
C LEU A 290 1.17 3.94 10.82
N ASN A 291 1.53 5.23 10.76
CA ASN A 291 2.03 5.88 9.55
C ASN A 291 3.29 5.21 9.02
N ASP A 292 4.25 4.92 9.89
CA ASP A 292 5.49 4.23 9.54
C ASP A 292 5.23 2.80 9.09
N TYR A 293 4.31 2.10 9.77
CA TYR A 293 3.89 0.76 9.39
C TYR A 293 3.21 0.74 8.01
N LEU A 294 2.30 1.67 7.71
CA LEU A 294 1.66 1.76 6.40
C LEU A 294 2.68 2.04 5.29
N ARG A 295 3.64 2.92 5.56
CA ARG A 295 4.75 3.17 4.63
C ARG A 295 5.57 1.91 4.38
N LEU A 296 5.92 1.18 5.45
CA LEU A 296 6.63 -0.10 5.33
C LEU A 296 5.84 -1.11 4.50
N ARG A 297 4.52 -1.21 4.70
CA ARG A 297 3.64 -2.10 3.93
C ARG A 297 3.67 -1.78 2.43
N VAL A 298 3.61 -0.51 2.06
CA VAL A 298 3.73 -0.08 0.65
C VAL A 298 5.12 -0.39 0.09
N GLU A 299 6.19 -0.06 0.82
CA GLU A 299 7.56 -0.33 0.37
C GLU A 299 7.88 -1.83 0.26
N ALA A 300 7.27 -2.67 1.10
CA ALA A 300 7.44 -4.13 1.05
C ALA A 300 6.91 -4.73 -0.26
N LEU A 301 5.91 -4.12 -0.89
CA LEU A 301 5.41 -4.55 -2.20
C LEU A 301 6.43 -4.36 -3.33
N ARG A 302 7.46 -3.53 -3.15
CA ARG A 302 8.56 -3.35 -4.11
C ARG A 302 9.31 -4.65 -4.38
N GLY A 303 9.57 -5.46 -3.35
CA GLY A 303 10.36 -6.69 -3.44
C GLY A 303 9.68 -7.83 -4.19
N THR A 304 8.36 -7.77 -4.35
CA THR A 304 7.58 -8.82 -5.05
C THR A 304 7.70 -8.71 -6.58
N ALA A 305 8.22 -7.56 -7.10
CA ALA A 305 8.35 -7.32 -8.55
C ALA A 305 9.35 -8.23 -9.26
N ASN A 306 10.40 -8.66 -8.57
CA ASN A 306 11.49 -9.46 -9.15
C ASN A 306 11.49 -10.94 -8.72
N GLN A 307 10.54 -11.35 -7.92
CA GLN A 307 10.31 -12.79 -7.84
C GLN A 307 9.66 -13.18 -9.19
N PRO A 308 10.33 -14.01 -10.02
CA PRO A 308 9.62 -14.65 -11.10
C PRO A 308 8.35 -15.18 -10.45
N LYS A 309 7.16 -14.87 -11.05
CA LYS A 309 5.92 -15.52 -10.62
C LYS A 309 6.33 -16.96 -10.41
N ARG A 310 6.47 -17.34 -9.17
CA ARG A 310 6.63 -18.74 -8.85
C ARG A 310 5.31 -19.26 -9.39
N ARG A 311 5.37 -19.66 -10.69
CA ARG A 311 4.32 -20.47 -11.27
C ARG A 311 4.06 -21.43 -10.15
N ILE A 312 2.89 -21.35 -9.55
CA ILE A 312 2.40 -22.42 -8.71
C ILE A 312 2.29 -23.55 -9.73
N GLU A 313 3.44 -24.13 -10.08
CA GLU A 313 3.44 -25.48 -10.53
C GLU A 313 2.62 -26.14 -9.43
N LYS A 314 1.49 -26.71 -9.81
CA LYS A 314 0.76 -27.63 -8.93
C LYS A 314 1.86 -28.57 -8.44
N LYS A 315 2.49 -28.17 -7.31
CA LYS A 315 3.42 -29.06 -6.63
C LYS A 315 2.58 -30.27 -6.37
N THR A 316 2.94 -31.37 -6.98
CA THR A 316 2.40 -32.66 -6.61
C THR A 316 2.69 -32.76 -5.12
N LEU A 317 1.64 -32.57 -4.31
CA LEU A 317 1.76 -32.63 -2.87
C LEU A 317 2.15 -34.07 -2.54
N GLU A 318 3.34 -34.26 -2.01
CA GLU A 318 3.74 -35.54 -1.46
C GLU A 318 2.78 -35.91 -0.32
N THR A 319 2.48 -37.19 -0.17
CA THR A 319 1.77 -37.66 1.02
C THR A 319 2.59 -37.32 2.25
N LEU A 320 1.96 -36.77 3.29
CA LEU A 320 2.65 -36.50 4.54
C LEU A 320 3.33 -37.74 5.08
N ALA A 321 4.51 -37.57 5.66
CA ALA A 321 5.22 -38.66 6.33
C ALA A 321 4.34 -39.27 7.44
N LYS A 322 4.61 -40.51 7.80
CA LYS A 322 3.94 -41.15 8.92
C LYS A 322 4.42 -40.51 10.23
N ASN A 323 3.48 -40.17 11.09
CA ASN A 323 3.84 -39.69 12.42
C ASN A 323 4.69 -40.72 13.18
N PRO A 324 5.70 -40.28 13.91
CA PRO A 324 6.41 -41.11 14.87
C PRO A 324 5.44 -41.78 15.86
N LEU A 325 5.84 -42.90 16.44
CA LEU A 325 5.04 -43.52 17.47
C LEU A 325 4.97 -42.59 18.69
N ARG A 326 3.77 -42.35 19.20
CA ARG A 326 3.55 -41.45 20.37
C ARG A 326 4.40 -41.81 21.57
N GLU A 327 4.65 -43.12 21.77
CA GLU A 327 5.49 -43.61 22.88
C GLU A 327 6.97 -43.25 22.69
N ASP A 328 7.46 -43.20 21.45
CA ASP A 328 8.83 -42.78 21.14
C ASP A 328 9.01 -41.30 21.37
N VAL A 329 8.05 -40.49 20.93
CA VAL A 329 8.02 -39.03 21.20
C VAL A 329 7.96 -38.76 22.70
N ALA A 330 7.05 -39.43 23.42
CA ALA A 330 6.92 -39.27 24.86
C ALA A 330 8.17 -39.77 25.62
N ARG A 331 8.88 -40.77 25.08
CA ARG A 331 10.17 -41.25 25.65
C ARG A 331 11.23 -40.18 25.47
N GLU A 332 11.34 -39.54 24.32
CA GLU A 332 12.28 -38.44 24.09
C GLU A 332 12.02 -37.29 25.06
N VAL A 333 10.76 -36.90 25.21
CA VAL A 333 10.40 -35.84 26.18
C VAL A 333 10.84 -36.19 27.61
N ARG A 334 10.57 -37.44 28.07
CA ARG A 334 10.98 -37.87 29.41
C ARG A 334 12.49 -37.93 29.62
N ASN A 335 13.26 -38.09 28.56
CA ASN A 335 14.71 -38.19 28.58
C ASN A 335 15.38 -36.81 28.43
N LEU A 336 14.63 -35.73 28.29
CA LEU A 336 15.18 -34.39 28.26
C LEU A 336 15.77 -34.03 29.63
N PRO A 337 16.91 -33.35 29.69
CA PRO A 337 17.46 -32.86 30.93
C PRO A 337 16.59 -31.71 31.50
N GLU A 338 16.65 -31.51 32.80
CA GLU A 338 15.86 -30.46 33.49
C GLU A 338 16.08 -29.08 32.89
N GLU A 339 17.28 -28.77 32.46
CA GLU A 339 17.65 -27.48 31.86
C GLU A 339 16.94 -27.24 30.50
N ALA A 340 16.39 -28.27 29.89
CA ALA A 340 15.59 -28.13 28.66
C ALA A 340 14.19 -27.62 28.94
N GLU A 341 13.64 -27.79 30.15
CA GLU A 341 12.35 -27.25 30.55
C GLU A 341 12.49 -25.75 30.84
N LEU A 342 11.78 -24.93 30.08
CA LEU A 342 11.80 -23.47 30.23
C LEU A 342 10.63 -22.94 31.04
N ALA A 343 9.47 -23.57 30.91
CA ALA A 343 8.25 -23.11 31.60
C ALA A 343 7.22 -24.24 31.69
N ARG A 344 6.40 -24.16 32.75
CA ARG A 344 5.30 -25.12 32.99
C ARG A 344 4.04 -24.40 33.42
N LYS A 345 2.90 -24.76 32.83
CA LYS A 345 1.58 -24.23 33.21
C LYS A 345 0.51 -25.32 33.05
N GLY A 346 0.10 -25.88 34.17
CA GLY A 346 -0.82 -27.03 34.17
C GLY A 346 -0.19 -28.22 33.48
N ASP A 347 -0.92 -28.83 32.54
CA ASP A 347 -0.45 -29.97 31.75
C ASP A 347 0.48 -29.57 30.59
N PHE A 348 0.76 -28.26 30.39
CA PHE A 348 1.62 -27.78 29.32
C PHE A 348 3.01 -27.47 29.81
N VAL A 349 4.00 -28.01 29.11
CA VAL A 349 5.43 -27.79 29.38
C VAL A 349 6.13 -27.29 28.12
N VAL A 350 6.94 -26.25 28.26
CA VAL A 350 7.74 -25.70 27.16
C VAL A 350 9.18 -26.16 27.30
N TYR A 351 9.70 -26.78 26.27
CA TYR A 351 11.06 -27.25 26.19
C TYR A 351 11.86 -26.50 25.13
N SER A 352 13.17 -26.40 25.31
CA SER A 352 14.14 -25.94 24.31
C SER A 352 15.33 -26.89 24.25
N THR A 353 15.62 -27.40 23.05
CA THR A 353 16.75 -28.31 22.86
C THR A 353 17.21 -28.34 21.40
N GLN A 354 18.31 -29.02 21.11
CA GLN A 354 18.83 -29.21 19.76
C GLN A 354 18.16 -30.39 19.07
N ALA A 355 17.93 -30.30 17.76
CA ALA A 355 17.28 -31.33 16.93
C ALA A 355 17.93 -32.70 17.06
N ALA A 356 19.24 -32.78 17.14
CA ALA A 356 20.00 -34.04 17.25
C ALA A 356 19.63 -34.88 18.48
N LYS A 357 19.09 -34.27 19.54
CA LYS A 357 18.68 -34.91 20.79
C LYS A 357 17.23 -35.43 20.76
N ILE A 358 16.45 -35.06 19.74
CA ILE A 358 15.01 -35.27 19.69
C ILE A 358 14.52 -35.71 18.29
N PRO A 359 15.09 -36.73 17.66
CA PRO A 359 14.76 -37.08 16.28
C PRO A 359 13.29 -37.42 16.03
N ASN A 360 12.58 -38.08 16.97
CA ASN A 360 11.17 -38.39 16.81
C ASN A 360 10.30 -37.11 17.00
N ILE A 361 10.62 -36.26 17.96
CA ILE A 361 9.99 -34.96 18.16
C ILE A 361 10.18 -34.10 16.90
N MET A 362 11.37 -34.09 16.30
CA MET A 362 11.64 -33.36 15.05
C MET A 362 10.79 -33.90 13.88
N GLY A 363 10.62 -35.19 13.80
CA GLY A 363 9.71 -35.81 12.83
C GLY A 363 8.28 -35.29 12.97
N GLU A 364 7.74 -35.27 14.21
CA GLU A 364 6.40 -34.74 14.48
C GLU A 364 6.31 -33.25 14.19
N ILE A 365 7.28 -32.42 14.63
CA ILE A 365 7.34 -30.98 14.35
C ILE A 365 7.32 -30.72 12.84
N GLY A 366 8.13 -31.41 12.07
CA GLY A 366 8.22 -31.20 10.62
C GLY A 366 6.92 -31.57 9.90
N ILE A 367 6.21 -32.62 10.35
CA ILE A 367 4.89 -33.00 9.81
C ILE A 367 3.83 -31.95 10.18
N LEU A 368 3.81 -31.49 11.43
CA LEU A 368 2.87 -30.46 11.90
C LEU A 368 3.09 -29.12 11.18
N ARG A 369 4.36 -28.73 10.93
CA ARG A 369 4.71 -27.57 10.14
C ARG A 369 4.17 -27.67 8.72
N GLU A 370 4.47 -28.74 8.01
CA GLU A 370 4.00 -28.94 6.64
C GLU A 370 2.47 -28.95 6.56
N MET A 371 1.79 -29.63 7.49
CA MET A 371 0.35 -29.68 7.55
C MET A 371 -0.26 -28.28 7.74
N THR A 372 0.23 -27.53 8.74
CA THR A 372 -0.27 -26.20 9.05
C THR A 372 -0.01 -25.20 7.91
N PHE A 373 1.16 -25.26 7.28
CA PHE A 373 1.48 -24.40 6.14
C PHE A 373 0.73 -24.77 4.86
N ARG A 374 0.38 -26.05 4.66
CA ARG A 374 -0.51 -26.45 3.56
C ARG A 374 -1.91 -25.82 3.69
N ASP A 375 -2.45 -25.79 4.92
CA ASP A 375 -3.79 -25.24 5.18
C ASP A 375 -3.90 -23.74 4.80
N VAL A 376 -2.77 -23.00 4.83
CA VAL A 376 -2.70 -21.60 4.43
C VAL A 376 -2.05 -21.38 3.06
N GLY A 377 -1.81 -22.45 2.29
CA GLY A 377 -1.24 -22.37 0.95
C GLY A 377 0.27 -22.12 0.89
N GLU A 378 0.98 -22.17 2.01
CA GLU A 378 2.42 -21.90 2.13
C GLU A 378 3.28 -23.15 2.33
N GLY A 379 2.70 -24.33 2.29
CA GLY A 379 3.40 -25.60 2.46
C GLY A 379 4.53 -25.82 1.44
N THR A 380 5.56 -26.55 1.85
CA THR A 380 6.69 -26.90 0.98
C THR A 380 6.30 -27.87 -0.14
N GLY A 381 5.18 -28.60 0.04
CA GLY A 381 4.72 -29.69 -0.84
C GLY A 381 5.43 -31.01 -0.59
N LYS A 382 6.44 -31.06 0.29
CA LYS A 382 7.17 -32.26 0.68
C LYS A 382 6.41 -33.04 1.74
N SER A 383 6.79 -34.28 1.97
CA SER A 383 6.20 -35.13 3.00
C SER A 383 6.45 -34.64 4.42
N ILE A 384 7.48 -33.81 4.62
CA ILE A 384 7.90 -33.20 5.90
C ILE A 384 8.60 -31.86 5.66
N ASP A 385 8.34 -30.87 6.51
CA ASP A 385 8.98 -29.55 6.44
C ASP A 385 10.13 -29.45 7.45
N LEU A 386 11.28 -29.98 7.05
CA LEU A 386 12.56 -29.82 7.72
C LEU A 386 13.61 -29.31 6.74
N ASP A 387 14.53 -28.49 7.22
CA ASP A 387 15.63 -27.93 6.44
C ASP A 387 16.96 -27.92 7.21
N SER A 388 18.04 -27.52 6.56
CA SER A 388 19.38 -27.49 7.17
C SER A 388 19.53 -26.53 8.35
N PHE A 389 18.61 -25.60 8.54
CA PHE A 389 18.60 -24.71 9.71
C PHE A 389 18.12 -25.44 10.97
N ASP A 390 17.30 -26.49 10.80
CA ASP A 390 16.84 -27.31 11.92
C ASP A 390 18.00 -28.03 12.64
N ASP A 391 19.10 -28.32 11.94
CA ASP A 391 20.26 -29.05 12.46
C ASP A 391 20.98 -28.30 13.60
N TYR A 392 20.98 -26.97 13.57
CA TYR A 392 21.75 -26.14 14.53
C TYR A 392 20.94 -25.07 15.25
N TYR A 393 19.69 -24.84 14.85
CA TYR A 393 18.79 -23.99 15.62
C TYR A 393 18.22 -24.76 16.80
N HIS A 394 17.94 -24.03 17.89
CA HIS A 394 17.21 -24.60 19.01
C HIS A 394 15.74 -24.79 18.62
N GLN A 395 15.22 -25.94 18.97
CA GLN A 395 13.80 -26.27 18.81
C GLN A 395 13.09 -25.94 20.13
N LEU A 396 12.22 -24.92 20.10
CA LEU A 396 11.33 -24.56 21.19
C LEU A 396 9.97 -25.18 20.91
N PHE A 397 9.46 -26.04 21.79
CA PHE A 397 8.16 -26.65 21.59
C PHE A 397 7.36 -26.76 22.90
N ALA A 398 6.06 -26.69 22.78
CA ALA A 398 5.13 -26.90 23.87
C ALA A 398 4.54 -28.32 23.80
N TRP A 399 4.65 -29.03 24.91
CA TRP A 399 4.19 -30.41 25.08
C TRP A 399 2.98 -30.44 26.01
N ASP A 400 1.92 -31.12 25.59
CA ASP A 400 0.78 -31.43 26.44
C ASP A 400 1.00 -32.83 27.09
N GLU A 401 1.30 -32.87 28.38
CA GLU A 401 1.60 -34.10 29.12
C GLU A 401 0.42 -35.06 29.17
N LYS A 402 -0.79 -34.51 29.27
CA LYS A 402 -2.02 -35.29 29.35
C LYS A 402 -2.38 -35.91 27.99
N ALA A 403 -2.35 -35.09 26.93
CA ALA A 403 -2.66 -35.54 25.58
C ALA A 403 -1.48 -36.24 24.89
N ARG A 404 -0.26 -36.14 25.47
CA ARG A 404 0.99 -36.67 24.90
C ARG A 404 1.22 -36.25 23.46
N LYS A 405 1.18 -34.94 23.22
CA LYS A 405 1.33 -34.36 21.89
C LYS A 405 2.01 -32.99 21.92
N ILE A 406 2.64 -32.62 20.81
CA ILE A 406 3.14 -31.28 20.59
C ILE A 406 1.98 -30.38 20.20
N VAL A 407 1.85 -29.23 20.86
CA VAL A 407 0.75 -28.27 20.63
C VAL A 407 1.24 -27.00 19.94
N GLY A 408 2.52 -26.79 19.83
CA GLY A 408 3.12 -25.66 19.10
C GLY A 408 4.64 -25.70 19.18
N GLY A 409 5.31 -24.99 18.29
CA GLY A 409 6.76 -24.92 18.28
C GLY A 409 7.30 -23.75 17.49
N TYR A 410 8.54 -23.37 17.83
CA TYR A 410 9.32 -22.36 17.12
C TYR A 410 10.76 -22.84 16.97
N ARG A 411 11.44 -22.31 15.98
CA ARG A 411 12.86 -22.48 15.76
C ARG A 411 13.59 -21.21 16.14
N LEU A 412 14.52 -21.28 17.07
CA LEU A 412 15.26 -20.15 17.62
C LEU A 412 16.75 -20.26 17.33
N ALA A 413 17.41 -19.15 17.10
CA ALA A 413 18.85 -19.08 16.97
C ALA A 413 19.42 -17.98 17.87
N VAL A 414 20.53 -18.28 18.54
CA VAL A 414 21.35 -17.26 19.17
C VAL A 414 22.19 -16.64 18.06
N THR A 415 21.85 -15.40 17.69
CA THR A 415 22.41 -14.75 16.52
C THR A 415 23.93 -14.66 16.54
N GLU A 416 24.52 -14.33 17.70
CA GLU A 416 25.98 -14.25 17.87
C GLU A 416 26.69 -15.59 17.60
N GLU A 417 26.13 -16.69 18.09
CA GLU A 417 26.68 -18.03 17.88
C GLU A 417 26.60 -18.41 16.40
N VAL A 418 25.45 -18.21 15.79
CA VAL A 418 25.25 -18.53 14.36
C VAL A 418 26.17 -17.67 13.49
N LEU A 419 26.30 -16.37 13.76
CA LEU A 419 27.19 -15.50 13.00
C LEU A 419 28.67 -15.91 13.14
N ARG A 420 29.07 -16.33 14.32
CA ARG A 420 30.43 -16.80 14.60
C ARG A 420 30.75 -18.13 13.89
N GLU A 421 29.81 -19.09 13.89
CA GLU A 421 30.07 -20.45 13.42
C GLU A 421 29.71 -20.65 11.94
N LYS A 422 28.64 -20.04 11.48
CA LYS A 422 28.07 -20.21 10.13
C LYS A 422 28.12 -18.94 9.29
N GLY A 423 28.50 -17.81 9.88
CA GLY A 423 28.45 -16.52 9.21
C GLY A 423 27.02 -16.06 8.90
N ARG A 424 26.91 -15.06 8.04
CA ARG A 424 25.62 -14.43 7.69
C ARG A 424 24.62 -15.40 7.04
N GLN A 425 25.14 -16.38 6.30
CA GLN A 425 24.31 -17.38 5.60
C GLN A 425 23.65 -18.36 6.57
N GLY A 426 24.18 -18.47 7.79
CA GLY A 426 23.57 -19.27 8.85
C GLY A 426 22.30 -18.68 9.43
N LEU A 427 21.99 -17.41 9.17
CA LEU A 427 20.76 -16.79 9.63
C LEU A 427 19.63 -17.04 8.61
N TYR A 428 18.57 -17.74 9.02
CA TYR A 428 17.40 -18.02 8.17
C TYR A 428 16.80 -16.75 7.55
N VAL A 429 16.78 -15.66 8.31
CA VAL A 429 16.30 -14.36 7.86
C VAL A 429 17.08 -13.82 6.66
N SER A 430 18.33 -14.23 6.46
CA SER A 430 19.14 -13.84 5.29
C SER A 430 18.65 -14.46 3.98
N ASN A 431 17.86 -15.53 4.04
CA ASN A 431 17.22 -16.14 2.87
C ASN A 431 15.93 -15.39 2.48
N LEU A 432 15.34 -14.69 3.43
CA LEU A 432 14.09 -13.96 3.22
C LEU A 432 14.33 -12.48 2.88
N PHE A 433 15.42 -11.90 3.42
CA PHE A 433 15.70 -10.47 3.31
C PHE A 433 17.16 -10.19 2.96
N SER A 434 17.39 -9.18 2.14
CA SER A 434 18.72 -8.62 1.93
C SER A 434 19.06 -7.67 3.06
N LEU A 435 19.77 -8.16 4.08
CA LEU A 435 20.10 -7.40 5.27
C LEU A 435 21.27 -6.42 5.03
N GLY A 436 21.08 -5.16 5.37
CA GLY A 436 22.09 -4.12 5.23
C GLY A 436 23.21 -4.26 6.27
N LYS A 437 24.40 -3.65 5.98
CA LYS A 437 25.56 -3.68 6.90
C LYS A 437 25.26 -3.16 8.31
N SER A 438 24.34 -2.20 8.44
CA SER A 438 23.92 -1.64 9.73
C SER A 438 23.16 -2.65 10.60
N PHE A 439 22.43 -3.57 10.01
CA PHE A 439 21.75 -4.63 10.75
C PHE A 439 22.75 -5.48 11.53
N TYR A 440 23.82 -5.93 10.88
CA TYR A 440 24.84 -6.76 11.51
C TYR A 440 25.65 -6.02 12.57
N LYS A 441 25.77 -4.68 12.49
CA LYS A 441 26.42 -3.88 13.53
C LYS A 441 25.62 -3.79 14.83
N VAL A 442 24.30 -3.89 14.73
CA VAL A 442 23.39 -3.83 15.89
C VAL A 442 23.25 -5.20 16.54
N MET A 443 23.36 -6.28 15.74
CA MET A 443 23.15 -7.66 16.19
C MET A 443 24.41 -8.30 16.82
N GLY A 444 25.51 -7.55 16.95
CA GLY A 444 26.76 -8.01 17.54
C GLY A 444 27.80 -8.46 16.50
N PRO A 445 29.05 -8.73 16.96
CA PRO A 445 30.15 -9.09 16.10
C PRO A 445 29.93 -10.39 15.35
#